data_848988659086d8d1c88bdb29e07b048c
#
_entry.id   848988659086d8d1c88bdb29e07b048c
#
_cell.length_a   1.000
_cell.length_b   1.000
_cell.length_c   1.000
_cell.angle_alpha   90.00
_cell.angle_beta   90.00
_cell.angle_gamma   90.00
#
_symmetry.space_group_name_H-M   'P 1'
#
loop_
_entity.id
_entity.type
_entity.pdbx_description
1 polymer ?
#
loop_
_entity_poly.entity_id
_entity_poly.type
_entity_poly.pdbx_seq_one_letter_code
_entity_poly.pdbx_strand_id
1 'polypeptide(L)'
;MPSQKRARRSAGLLLFRRPDGRTDGAVDDGAVDDGAVDDGAGFEVLIGHMGGPFWAGRRSAAWSIPKGEYGPEEEPAAAARREFEEEFGRPAPEGEWVPLGEARQSGGKTVTVWALEADLDAASAVPGTFTMEWPRGSGVPREFPEVDEFAWCTPREAAERLVTGQRVFLDRLREHLADGRVTPGRDGP
;
A
#
# COMPACT_ATOMS: atom_id res chain seq x y z
N MET A 1 -34.90 -11.52 -14.53
CA MET A 1 -34.30 -10.39 -13.85
C MET A 1 -32.80 -10.56 -13.89
N PRO A 2 -32.02 -9.70 -14.56
CA PRO A 2 -30.57 -9.82 -14.51
C PRO A 2 -30.10 -9.47 -13.09
N SER A 3 -29.42 -10.40 -12.44
CA SER A 3 -28.75 -10.17 -11.15
C SER A 3 -27.75 -9.04 -11.33
N GLN A 4 -28.01 -7.88 -10.75
CA GLN A 4 -27.02 -6.80 -10.67
C GLN A 4 -25.80 -7.34 -9.93
N LYS A 5 -24.72 -7.55 -10.67
CA LYS A 5 -23.42 -7.90 -10.09
C LYS A 5 -23.05 -6.77 -9.12
N ARG A 6 -23.19 -7.02 -7.82
CA ARG A 6 -22.84 -6.05 -6.77
C ARG A 6 -21.41 -5.59 -7.03
N ALA A 7 -21.22 -4.27 -7.07
CA ALA A 7 -19.88 -3.71 -7.21
C ALA A 7 -19.03 -4.17 -6.03
N ARG A 8 -17.92 -4.86 -6.31
CA ARG A 8 -16.99 -5.33 -5.28
C ARG A 8 -16.24 -4.12 -4.72
N ARG A 9 -16.22 -4.01 -3.42
CA ARG A 9 -15.53 -2.94 -2.68
C ARG A 9 -14.39 -3.50 -1.89
N SER A 10 -13.27 -2.78 -1.86
CA SER A 10 -12.13 -3.07 -1.01
C SER A 10 -11.65 -1.81 -0.32
N ALA A 11 -11.02 -2.00 0.81
CA ALA A 11 -10.40 -0.95 1.59
C ALA A 11 -8.96 -1.32 1.91
N GLY A 12 -8.06 -0.35 1.94
CA GLY A 12 -6.64 -0.59 2.17
C GLY A 12 -5.93 0.54 2.89
N LEU A 13 -4.79 0.20 3.48
CA LEU A 13 -3.92 1.10 4.22
C LEU A 13 -2.53 1.13 3.59
N LEU A 14 -2.11 2.31 3.12
CA LEU A 14 -0.79 2.57 2.59
C LEU A 14 0.07 3.21 3.67
N LEU A 15 1.01 2.46 4.25
CA LEU A 15 2.00 3.07 5.12
C LEU A 15 3.02 3.84 4.29
N PHE A 16 3.43 4.98 4.80
CA PHE A 16 4.56 5.73 4.27
C PHE A 16 5.50 6.18 5.39
N ARG A 17 6.77 6.37 5.05
CA ARG A 17 7.77 6.92 5.96
C ARG A 17 8.66 7.91 5.24
N ARG A 18 9.32 8.77 6.01
CA ARG A 18 10.38 9.67 5.54
C ARG A 18 11.71 9.13 6.02
N PRO A 19 12.59 8.65 5.13
CA PRO A 19 13.78 7.90 5.51
C PRO A 19 14.75 8.63 6.44
N ASP A 20 14.75 9.94 6.49
CA ASP A 20 15.74 10.71 7.27
C ASP A 20 15.08 11.83 8.05
N GLY A 21 14.21 11.59 9.00
CA GLY A 21 13.82 12.61 9.99
C GLY A 21 13.80 14.08 9.50
N ARG A 22 13.70 14.33 8.20
CA ARG A 22 13.66 15.65 7.59
C ARG A 22 12.35 16.32 7.92
N THR A 23 12.30 16.86 9.12
CA THR A 23 11.42 17.98 9.40
C THR A 23 11.91 19.14 8.56
N ASP A 24 11.01 19.74 7.78
CA ASP A 24 11.20 20.85 6.88
C ASP A 24 12.38 21.78 7.25
N GLY A 25 13.35 21.93 6.32
CA GLY A 25 14.22 23.08 6.28
C GLY A 25 15.73 22.91 6.36
N ALA A 26 16.30 21.71 6.30
CA ALA A 26 17.76 21.56 6.24
C ALA A 26 18.22 21.13 4.85
N VAL A 27 18.89 22.01 4.13
CA VAL A 27 19.80 21.68 3.04
C VAL A 27 21.04 21.06 3.66
N ASP A 28 21.27 19.77 3.48
CA ASP A 28 22.52 19.13 3.87
C ASP A 28 23.39 18.97 2.63
N ASP A 29 24.61 19.52 2.67
CA ASP A 29 25.62 19.25 1.68
C ASP A 29 26.48 18.08 2.18
N GLY A 30 26.32 16.95 1.55
CA GLY A 30 27.34 15.92 1.46
C GLY A 30 27.26 14.76 2.44
N ALA A 31 26.37 13.83 2.23
CA ALA A 31 26.55 12.46 2.69
C ALA A 31 26.48 11.50 1.48
N VAL A 32 27.47 10.61 1.39
CA VAL A 32 27.68 9.67 0.31
C VAL A 32 26.60 8.58 0.32
N ASP A 33 25.98 8.45 -0.82
CA ASP A 33 25.01 7.49 -1.31
C ASP A 33 25.51 6.04 -1.20
N ASP A 34 24.70 5.17 -0.63
CA ASP A 34 24.83 3.71 -0.74
C ASP A 34 23.89 3.10 -1.79
N GLY A 35 23.57 3.82 -2.85
CA GLY A 35 22.93 3.27 -4.04
C GLY A 35 21.41 3.25 -4.05
N ALA A 36 20.71 3.80 -3.07
CA ALA A 36 19.30 4.08 -3.15
C ALA A 36 19.09 5.29 -4.07
N VAL A 37 18.44 5.09 -5.20
CA VAL A 37 18.09 6.18 -6.12
C VAL A 37 16.99 7.00 -5.47
N ASP A 38 17.37 8.06 -4.77
CA ASP A 38 16.43 9.09 -4.30
C ASP A 38 15.72 9.68 -5.55
N ASP A 39 14.43 9.41 -5.71
CA ASP A 39 13.62 9.99 -6.79
C ASP A 39 13.17 11.43 -6.48
N GLY A 40 13.73 12.03 -5.44
CA GLY A 40 13.41 13.39 -4.98
C GLY A 40 12.04 13.50 -4.29
N ALA A 41 11.34 12.40 -4.09
CA ALA A 41 10.02 12.42 -3.46
C ALA A 41 10.08 12.61 -1.95
N GLY A 42 11.21 12.24 -1.31
CA GLY A 42 11.45 12.41 0.13
C GLY A 42 10.58 11.51 1.03
N PHE A 43 9.99 10.44 0.47
CA PHE A 43 9.25 9.44 1.22
C PHE A 43 9.32 8.07 0.55
N GLU A 44 9.07 7.01 1.33
CA GLU A 44 8.90 5.65 0.87
C GLU A 44 7.51 5.13 1.26
N VAL A 45 7.02 4.13 0.56
CA VAL A 45 5.76 3.44 0.83
C VAL A 45 5.97 1.96 1.04
N LEU A 46 5.20 1.35 1.97
CA LEU A 46 5.19 -0.08 2.21
C LEU A 46 4.18 -0.76 1.31
N ILE A 47 4.66 -1.69 0.46
CA ILE A 47 3.83 -2.49 -0.43
C ILE A 47 4.15 -3.98 -0.28
N GLY A 48 3.17 -4.83 -0.58
CA GLY A 48 3.30 -6.28 -0.50
C GLY A 48 3.28 -6.95 -1.87
N HIS A 49 4.20 -7.89 -2.11
CA HIS A 49 4.18 -8.77 -3.29
C HIS A 49 3.09 -9.81 -3.13
N MET A 50 2.21 -9.92 -4.10
CA MET A 50 1.11 -10.88 -4.07
C MET A 50 1.65 -12.31 -4.10
N GLY A 51 1.22 -13.11 -3.14
CA GLY A 51 1.67 -14.49 -2.99
C GLY A 51 0.97 -15.48 -3.93
N GLY A 52 1.43 -16.70 -3.85
CA GLY A 52 0.90 -17.80 -4.63
C GLY A 52 1.50 -17.95 -6.03
N PRO A 53 1.21 -19.08 -6.70
CA PRO A 53 1.95 -19.50 -7.89
C PRO A 53 1.70 -18.66 -9.13
N PHE A 54 0.64 -17.84 -9.16
CA PHE A 54 0.35 -16.95 -10.30
C PHE A 54 1.24 -15.70 -10.31
N TRP A 55 1.76 -15.31 -9.16
CA TRP A 55 2.58 -14.12 -8.98
C TRP A 55 4.06 -14.44 -8.81
N ALA A 56 4.37 -15.70 -8.46
CA ALA A 56 5.74 -16.16 -8.29
C ALA A 56 6.62 -15.79 -9.49
N GLY A 57 7.73 -15.11 -9.24
CA GLY A 57 8.66 -14.64 -10.26
C GLY A 57 8.25 -13.38 -11.02
N ARG A 58 7.08 -12.80 -10.76
CA ARG A 58 6.68 -11.51 -11.33
C ARG A 58 7.16 -10.38 -10.43
N ARG A 59 7.89 -9.43 -10.97
CA ARG A 59 8.36 -8.25 -10.24
C ARG A 59 7.56 -6.98 -10.54
N SER A 60 7.03 -6.84 -11.76
CA SER A 60 6.23 -5.70 -12.19
C SER A 60 4.74 -6.00 -12.15
N ALA A 61 3.93 -5.05 -11.72
CA ALA A 61 2.48 -5.14 -11.60
C ALA A 61 1.99 -6.37 -10.81
N ALA A 62 2.80 -6.82 -9.83
CA ALA A 62 2.54 -7.96 -8.96
C ALA A 62 2.51 -7.60 -7.47
N TRP A 63 2.56 -6.31 -7.15
CA TRP A 63 2.54 -5.78 -5.80
C TRP A 63 1.24 -5.01 -5.55
N SER A 64 0.85 -4.96 -4.29
CA SER A 64 -0.39 -4.33 -3.84
C SER A 64 -0.19 -3.57 -2.54
N ILE A 65 -0.97 -2.50 -2.38
CA ILE A 65 -1.24 -1.93 -1.06
C ILE A 65 -1.99 -2.98 -0.24
N PRO A 66 -1.66 -3.21 1.04
CA PRO A 66 -2.44 -4.08 1.92
C PRO A 66 -3.92 -3.68 1.92
N LYS A 67 -4.82 -4.60 1.51
CA LYS A 67 -6.23 -4.32 1.29
C LYS A 67 -7.03 -5.59 1.10
N GLY A 68 -8.29 -5.56 1.43
CA GLY A 68 -9.21 -6.64 1.09
C GLY A 68 -10.66 -6.21 0.92
N GLU A 69 -11.51 -7.18 0.67
CA GLU A 69 -12.92 -6.93 0.40
C GLU A 69 -13.71 -6.77 1.68
N TYR A 70 -14.70 -5.89 1.64
CA TYR A 70 -15.61 -5.68 2.76
C TYR A 70 -17.07 -5.68 2.33
N GLY A 71 -17.94 -6.04 3.27
CA GLY A 71 -19.36 -6.07 3.10
C GLY A 71 -20.03 -4.70 3.33
N PRO A 72 -21.35 -4.60 3.04
CA PRO A 72 -22.08 -3.34 3.19
C PRO A 72 -22.24 -2.89 4.65
N GLU A 73 -22.08 -3.79 5.60
CA GLU A 73 -22.24 -3.53 7.04
C GLU A 73 -20.90 -3.17 7.72
N GLU A 74 -19.78 -3.26 6.99
CA GLU A 74 -18.45 -2.93 7.52
C GLU A 74 -18.01 -1.55 7.05
N GLU A 75 -17.59 -0.72 8.00
CA GLU A 75 -17.02 0.59 7.68
C GLU A 75 -15.69 0.44 6.93
N PRO A 76 -15.49 1.18 5.82
CA PRO A 76 -14.30 1.01 5.00
C PRO A 76 -12.97 1.18 5.73
N ALA A 77 -12.88 2.12 6.69
CA ALA A 77 -11.66 2.31 7.47
C ALA A 77 -11.40 1.15 8.44
N ALA A 78 -12.46 0.55 9.02
CA ALA A 78 -12.33 -0.65 9.85
C ALA A 78 -11.87 -1.84 9.01
N ALA A 79 -12.41 -2.00 7.81
CA ALA A 79 -11.96 -3.01 6.86
C ALA A 79 -10.49 -2.84 6.48
N ALA A 80 -10.04 -1.61 6.18
CA ALA A 80 -8.64 -1.34 5.86
C ALA A 80 -7.69 -1.72 7.02
N ARG A 81 -8.11 -1.46 8.27
CA ARG A 81 -7.35 -1.85 9.46
C ARG A 81 -7.25 -3.37 9.62
N ARG A 82 -8.39 -4.06 9.51
CA ARG A 82 -8.46 -5.53 9.59
C ARG A 82 -7.62 -6.19 8.50
N GLU A 83 -7.76 -5.75 7.26
CA GLU A 83 -7.01 -6.30 6.12
C GLU A 83 -5.50 -6.06 6.24
N PHE A 84 -5.10 -4.89 6.76
CA PHE A 84 -3.69 -4.65 7.06
C PHE A 84 -3.16 -5.65 8.10
N GLU A 85 -3.92 -5.88 9.17
CA GLU A 85 -3.54 -6.84 10.21
C GLU A 85 -3.49 -8.28 9.66
N GLU A 86 -4.44 -8.68 8.82
CA GLU A 86 -4.47 -10.01 8.20
C GLU A 86 -3.30 -10.20 7.23
N GLU A 87 -3.05 -9.24 6.34
CA GLU A 87 -2.00 -9.35 5.33
C GLU A 87 -0.59 -9.09 5.87
N PHE A 88 -0.40 -8.17 6.83
CA PHE A 88 0.90 -7.89 7.44
C PHE A 88 1.20 -8.78 8.66
N GLY A 89 0.16 -9.28 9.33
CA GLY A 89 0.25 -10.13 10.51
C GLY A 89 0.48 -9.39 11.82
N ARG A 90 0.30 -8.06 11.83
CA ARG A 90 0.40 -7.21 13.02
C ARG A 90 -0.62 -6.08 12.94
N PRO A 91 -1.10 -5.55 14.10
CA PRO A 91 -1.99 -4.41 14.13
C PRO A 91 -1.42 -3.22 13.37
N ALA A 92 -2.31 -2.48 12.70
CA ALA A 92 -1.94 -1.21 12.09
C ALA A 92 -1.41 -0.24 13.16
N PRO A 93 -0.32 0.50 12.89
CA PRO A 93 0.18 1.51 13.82
C PRO A 93 -0.88 2.56 14.17
N GLU A 94 -0.75 3.16 15.34
CA GLU A 94 -1.56 4.33 15.71
C GLU A 94 -1.06 5.56 14.95
N GLY A 95 -1.97 6.47 14.61
CA GLY A 95 -1.64 7.71 13.92
C GLY A 95 -2.83 8.30 13.19
N GLU A 96 -2.59 9.42 12.53
CA GLU A 96 -3.58 10.10 11.71
C GLU A 96 -3.70 9.45 10.33
N TRP A 97 -4.92 9.06 9.96
CA TRP A 97 -5.22 8.46 8.68
C TRP A 97 -5.59 9.53 7.65
N VAL A 98 -4.77 9.65 6.63
CA VAL A 98 -4.97 10.58 5.52
C VAL A 98 -5.79 9.90 4.42
N PRO A 99 -7.02 10.38 4.10
CA PRO A 99 -7.81 9.78 3.05
C PRO A 99 -7.22 10.06 1.67
N LEU A 100 -6.87 9.00 0.94
CA LEU A 100 -6.42 9.09 -0.46
C LEU A 100 -7.59 8.87 -1.45
N GLY A 101 -8.79 8.59 -0.94
CA GLY A 101 -10.01 8.43 -1.74
C GLY A 101 -10.10 7.08 -2.45
N GLU A 102 -10.92 7.04 -3.50
CA GLU A 102 -11.27 5.81 -4.21
C GLU A 102 -10.65 5.75 -5.60
N ALA A 103 -10.35 4.52 -6.06
CA ALA A 103 -9.96 4.24 -7.43
C ALA A 103 -10.61 2.96 -7.94
N ARG A 104 -10.96 2.95 -9.23
CA ARG A 104 -11.44 1.73 -9.90
C ARG A 104 -10.27 0.90 -10.38
N GLN A 105 -10.36 -0.40 -10.12
CA GLN A 105 -9.42 -1.39 -10.62
C GLN A 105 -10.01 -2.19 -11.80
N SER A 106 -9.15 -2.93 -12.51
CA SER A 106 -9.58 -3.89 -13.51
C SER A 106 -10.60 -4.86 -12.93
N GLY A 107 -11.65 -5.19 -13.69
CA GLY A 107 -12.75 -6.03 -13.21
C GLY A 107 -13.86 -5.31 -12.46
N GLY A 108 -13.85 -3.96 -12.39
CA GLY A 108 -14.95 -3.16 -11.81
C GLY A 108 -14.96 -3.09 -10.29
N LYS A 109 -13.88 -3.52 -9.63
CA LYS A 109 -13.67 -3.39 -8.19
C LYS A 109 -13.28 -1.94 -7.86
N THR A 110 -13.88 -1.36 -6.83
CA THR A 110 -13.49 -0.05 -6.28
C THR A 110 -12.66 -0.28 -5.02
N VAL A 111 -11.54 0.43 -4.92
CA VAL A 111 -10.66 0.38 -3.73
C VAL A 111 -10.60 1.75 -3.12
N THR A 112 -10.88 1.84 -1.82
CA THR A 112 -10.70 3.03 -0.99
C THR A 112 -9.41 2.89 -0.20
N VAL A 113 -8.55 3.90 -0.20
CA VAL A 113 -7.23 3.84 0.47
C VAL A 113 -7.04 5.04 1.39
N TRP A 114 -6.46 4.77 2.55
CA TRP A 114 -5.89 5.77 3.46
C TRP A 114 -4.38 5.62 3.48
N ALA A 115 -3.68 6.72 3.75
CA ALA A 115 -2.26 6.70 4.08
C ALA A 115 -2.06 6.92 5.59
N LEU A 116 -0.99 6.36 6.13
CA LEU A 116 -0.57 6.52 7.51
C LEU A 116 0.94 6.64 7.58
N GLU A 117 1.44 7.70 8.22
CA GLU A 117 2.88 7.83 8.46
C GLU A 117 3.30 6.91 9.60
N ALA A 118 4.13 5.92 9.29
CA ALA A 118 4.65 4.96 10.25
C ALA A 118 5.86 4.25 9.68
N ASP A 119 6.76 3.81 10.54
CA ASP A 119 7.91 2.98 10.17
C ASP A 119 7.76 1.61 10.84
N LEU A 120 7.70 0.56 10.02
CA LEU A 120 7.66 -0.83 10.45
C LEU A 120 8.78 -1.61 9.78
N ASP A 121 9.34 -2.55 10.51
CA ASP A 121 10.24 -3.54 9.93
C ASP A 121 9.46 -4.47 8.97
N ALA A 122 9.65 -4.28 7.67
CA ALA A 122 9.00 -5.07 6.62
C ALA A 122 9.29 -6.58 6.75
N ALA A 123 10.48 -6.94 7.25
CA ALA A 123 10.87 -8.34 7.48
C ALA A 123 10.14 -8.97 8.67
N SER A 124 9.50 -8.17 9.52
CA SER A 124 8.72 -8.65 10.66
C SER A 124 7.28 -9.08 10.30
N ALA A 125 6.90 -8.96 9.03
CA ALA A 125 5.58 -9.36 8.57
C ALA A 125 5.37 -10.89 8.72
N VAL A 126 4.15 -11.26 9.13
CA VAL A 126 3.69 -12.66 9.23
C VAL A 126 2.35 -12.77 8.51
N PRO A 127 2.38 -12.78 7.17
CA PRO A 127 1.15 -12.77 6.36
C PRO A 127 0.26 -13.98 6.60
N GLY A 128 -1.05 -13.78 6.40
CA GLY A 128 -2.01 -14.87 6.31
C GLY A 128 -1.74 -15.79 5.12
N THR A 129 -2.40 -16.93 5.11
CA THR A 129 -2.29 -17.93 4.05
C THR A 129 -3.64 -18.25 3.44
N PHE A 130 -3.64 -18.70 2.20
CA PHE A 130 -4.82 -19.25 1.54
C PHE A 130 -4.51 -20.60 0.91
N THR A 131 -5.54 -21.43 0.79
CA THR A 131 -5.41 -22.75 0.17
C THR A 131 -6.03 -22.74 -1.22
N MET A 132 -5.31 -23.30 -2.19
CA MET A 132 -5.84 -23.51 -3.53
C MET A 132 -5.31 -24.84 -4.11
N GLU A 133 -6.05 -25.38 -5.07
CA GLU A 133 -5.59 -26.55 -5.83
C GLU A 133 -4.41 -26.15 -6.72
N TRP A 134 -3.29 -26.86 -6.54
CA TRP A 134 -2.11 -26.65 -7.35
C TRP A 134 -1.28 -27.92 -7.58
N PRO A 135 -0.86 -28.21 -8.85
CA PRO A 135 -1.26 -27.56 -10.10
C PRO A 135 -2.76 -27.67 -10.38
N ARG A 136 -3.30 -26.76 -11.21
CA ARG A 136 -4.72 -26.81 -11.57
C ARG A 136 -5.10 -28.15 -12.17
N GLY A 137 -6.22 -28.74 -11.71
CA GLY A 137 -6.70 -30.04 -12.14
C GLY A 137 -6.02 -31.23 -11.45
N SER A 138 -5.12 -31.00 -10.48
CA SER A 138 -4.45 -32.07 -9.72
C SER A 138 -5.29 -32.67 -8.60
N GLY A 139 -6.32 -31.96 -8.14
CA GLY A 139 -7.07 -32.31 -6.92
C GLY A 139 -6.27 -32.12 -5.62
N VAL A 140 -5.04 -31.60 -5.69
CA VAL A 140 -4.15 -31.46 -4.53
C VAL A 140 -4.24 -30.01 -3.97
N PRO A 141 -4.83 -29.83 -2.77
CA PRO A 141 -4.81 -28.52 -2.11
C PRO A 141 -3.39 -28.19 -1.63
N ARG A 142 -2.96 -26.96 -1.86
CA ARG A 142 -1.71 -26.40 -1.35
C ARG A 142 -1.96 -25.06 -0.72
N GLU A 143 -1.23 -24.81 0.35
CA GLU A 143 -1.25 -23.53 1.07
C GLU A 143 -0.18 -22.59 0.51
N PHE A 144 -0.55 -21.32 0.37
CA PHE A 144 0.31 -20.24 -0.11
C PHE A 144 0.11 -19.01 0.76
N PRO A 145 1.14 -18.18 0.99
CA PRO A 145 0.95 -16.90 1.65
C PRO A 145 0.10 -15.96 0.77
N GLU A 146 -0.70 -15.10 1.39
CA GLU A 146 -1.44 -14.04 0.68
C GLU A 146 -0.50 -12.98 0.13
N VAL A 147 0.52 -12.64 0.92
CA VAL A 147 1.65 -11.78 0.56
C VAL A 147 2.92 -12.53 0.89
N ASP A 148 3.86 -12.65 -0.01
CA ASP A 148 5.10 -13.39 0.21
C ASP A 148 6.31 -12.51 0.53
N GLU A 149 6.21 -11.20 0.28
CA GLU A 149 7.27 -10.22 0.56
C GLU A 149 6.64 -8.85 0.81
N PHE A 150 7.10 -8.14 1.84
CA PHE A 150 6.85 -6.71 2.02
C PHE A 150 8.15 -5.93 1.79
N ALA A 151 8.04 -4.76 1.17
CA ALA A 151 9.18 -3.89 0.95
C ALA A 151 8.80 -2.41 1.06
N TRP A 152 9.69 -1.63 1.63
CA TRP A 152 9.69 -0.19 1.48
C TRP A 152 10.23 0.17 0.09
N CYS A 153 9.53 1.03 -0.60
CA CYS A 153 9.84 1.42 -1.97
C CYS A 153 9.72 2.92 -2.14
N THR A 154 10.63 3.52 -2.88
CA THR A 154 10.41 4.88 -3.38
C THR A 154 9.14 4.93 -4.22
N PRO A 155 8.46 6.08 -4.37
CA PRO A 155 7.28 6.21 -5.22
C PRO A 155 7.51 5.74 -6.66
N ARG A 156 8.70 5.93 -7.20
CA ARG A 156 9.09 5.46 -8.52
C ARG A 156 9.10 3.93 -8.60
N GLU A 157 9.79 3.28 -7.69
CA GLU A 157 9.83 1.81 -7.62
C GLU A 157 8.44 1.22 -7.37
N ALA A 158 7.67 1.83 -6.46
CA ALA A 158 6.30 1.42 -6.18
C ALA A 158 5.40 1.55 -7.42
N ALA A 159 5.57 2.60 -8.24
CA ALA A 159 4.82 2.77 -9.48
C ALA A 159 5.11 1.67 -10.51
N GLU A 160 6.33 1.14 -10.54
CA GLU A 160 6.70 0.02 -11.41
C GLU A 160 6.14 -1.32 -10.91
N ARG A 161 6.14 -1.51 -9.60
CA ARG A 161 5.77 -2.76 -8.91
C ARG A 161 4.26 -2.93 -8.72
N LEU A 162 3.56 -1.85 -8.36
CA LEU A 162 2.11 -1.88 -8.07
C LEU A 162 1.27 -2.26 -9.30
N VAL A 163 0.19 -2.97 -9.04
CA VAL A 163 -0.90 -3.12 -10.02
C VAL A 163 -1.37 -1.75 -10.48
N THR A 164 -1.61 -1.59 -11.78
CA THR A 164 -1.82 -0.29 -12.43
C THR A 164 -2.92 0.55 -11.77
N GLY A 165 -4.02 -0.07 -11.35
CA GLY A 165 -5.14 0.65 -10.71
C GLY A 165 -4.84 1.25 -9.34
N GLN A 166 -3.69 0.93 -8.73
CA GLN A 166 -3.31 1.47 -7.41
C GLN A 166 -2.29 2.60 -7.49
N ARG A 167 -1.67 2.82 -8.64
CA ARG A 167 -0.62 3.83 -8.82
C ARG A 167 -1.10 5.25 -8.53
N VAL A 168 -2.37 5.54 -8.79
CA VAL A 168 -3.00 6.83 -8.50
C VAL A 168 -2.90 7.25 -7.02
N PHE A 169 -2.80 6.29 -6.11
CA PHE A 169 -2.65 6.59 -4.68
C PHE A 169 -1.27 7.15 -4.34
N LEU A 170 -0.23 6.80 -5.10
CA LEU A 170 1.10 7.40 -4.95
C LEU A 170 1.08 8.89 -5.33
N ASP A 171 0.40 9.23 -6.41
CA ASP A 171 0.27 10.62 -6.86
C ASP A 171 -0.51 11.45 -5.84
N ARG A 172 -1.62 10.93 -5.33
CA ARG A 172 -2.44 11.58 -4.30
C ARG A 172 -1.69 11.76 -2.98
N LEU A 173 -0.88 10.77 -2.57
CA LEU A 173 -0.04 10.91 -1.39
C LEU A 173 1.02 11.98 -1.60
N ARG A 174 1.67 12.02 -2.77
CA ARG A 174 2.64 13.06 -3.12
C ARG A 174 2.03 14.45 -3.08
N GLU A 175 0.85 14.64 -3.65
CA GLU A 175 0.10 15.90 -3.62
C GLU A 175 -0.20 16.31 -2.16
N HIS A 176 -0.74 15.41 -1.35
CA HIS A 176 -1.03 15.67 0.06
C HIS A 176 0.22 16.11 0.84
N LEU A 177 1.35 15.40 0.65
CA LEU A 177 2.60 15.74 1.32
C LEU A 177 3.21 17.06 0.84
N ALA A 178 2.99 17.44 -0.42
CA ALA A 178 3.41 18.73 -0.97
C ALA A 178 2.56 19.87 -0.39
N ASP A 179 1.25 19.72 -0.31
CA ASP A 179 0.33 20.72 0.26
C ASP A 179 0.58 20.95 1.75
N GLY A 180 0.91 19.92 2.51
CA GLY A 180 1.29 20.02 3.93
C GLY A 180 2.60 20.78 4.18
N ARG A 181 3.44 20.96 3.16
CA ARG A 181 4.67 21.77 3.24
C ARG A 181 4.43 23.27 3.04
N VAL A 182 3.28 23.67 2.52
CA VAL A 182 2.88 25.07 2.40
C VAL A 182 2.19 25.50 3.69
N THR A 183 2.96 25.76 4.74
CA THR A 183 2.43 26.49 5.89
C THR A 183 2.16 27.93 5.42
N PRO A 184 0.93 28.46 5.49
CA PRO A 184 0.67 29.85 5.17
C PRO A 184 1.50 30.71 6.11
N GLY A 185 2.36 31.56 5.54
CA GLY A 185 3.12 32.54 6.26
C GLY A 185 2.20 33.26 7.23
N ARG A 186 2.61 33.30 8.48
CA ARG A 186 2.01 34.12 9.53
C ARG A 186 2.27 35.57 9.16
N ASP A 187 1.39 36.17 8.41
CA ASP A 187 1.32 37.64 8.34
C ASP A 187 0.87 38.11 9.73
N GLY A 188 1.85 38.48 10.54
CA GLY A 188 1.64 39.23 11.75
C GLY A 188 1.55 40.72 11.44
N PRO A 189 0.75 41.48 12.19
CA PRO A 189 0.55 42.92 12.01
C PRO A 189 1.80 43.76 12.27
#